data_6806f99bbc36fd820be8ac025789bd29
#
_entry.id   6806f99bbc36fd820be8ac025789bd29
#
_cell.length_a   1.000
_cell.length_b   1.000
_cell.length_c   1.000
_cell.angle_alpha   90.00
_cell.angle_beta   90.00
_cell.angle_gamma   90.00
#
_symmetry.space_group_name_H-M   'P 1'
#
loop_
_entity.id
_entity.type
_entity.pdbx_description
1 polymer ?
#
loop_
_entity_poly.entity_id
_entity_poly.type
_entity_poly.pdbx_seq_one_letter_code
_entity_poly.pdbx_strand_id
1 'polypeptide(L)'
;MPAGTRLSSVRGTDMSSPKPSPVDLIVKAAAKFPSRPTWDEYFMATAVLMSTRSNCARLHVGCVIVTGGTRKNRLVAAGYNGYLPGTPHVTKVRDGHEQATVHAEQNAVADAARRGSAVEGCVAYVTHYPCISCAKILAAAGIAEVRYHQDYMNDPLVAPLLAEAGVRILQL
;
A
#
# COMPACT_ATOMS: atom_id res chain seq x y z
N MET A 1 -73.54 11.66 -14.23
CA MET A 1 -72.20 11.53 -14.89
C MET A 1 -71.18 11.44 -13.80
N PRO A 2 -70.63 10.26 -13.41
CA PRO A 2 -69.58 10.19 -12.40
C PRO A 2 -68.21 10.28 -13.11
N ALA A 3 -67.31 11.06 -12.49
CA ALA A 3 -65.93 11.31 -12.90
C ALA A 3 -65.07 10.07 -12.67
N GLY A 4 -64.34 9.65 -13.71
CA GLY A 4 -63.38 8.52 -13.65
C GLY A 4 -62.12 8.87 -12.87
N THR A 5 -61.87 8.08 -11.84
CA THR A 5 -60.61 8.11 -11.06
C THR A 5 -59.48 7.45 -11.88
N ARG A 6 -58.47 8.23 -12.29
CA ARG A 6 -57.23 7.67 -12.89
C ARG A 6 -56.41 7.02 -11.78
N LEU A 7 -56.20 5.73 -11.91
CA LEU A 7 -55.18 5.01 -11.15
C LEU A 7 -53.78 5.46 -11.58
N SER A 8 -53.04 6.08 -10.68
CA SER A 8 -51.64 6.40 -10.86
C SER A 8 -50.80 5.11 -10.84
N SER A 9 -50.08 4.87 -11.94
CA SER A 9 -49.10 3.77 -12.02
C SER A 9 -48.02 3.96 -11.01
N VAL A 10 -47.91 3.03 -10.04
CA VAL A 10 -46.77 2.91 -9.12
C VAL A 10 -45.57 2.56 -9.99
N ARG A 11 -44.60 3.47 -10.04
CA ARG A 11 -43.30 3.21 -10.68
C ARG A 11 -42.61 2.13 -9.87
N GLY A 12 -42.29 1.01 -10.51
CA GLY A 12 -41.49 -0.06 -9.95
C GLY A 12 -40.14 0.49 -9.45
N THR A 13 -39.85 0.31 -8.21
CA THR A 13 -38.51 0.55 -7.65
C THR A 13 -37.57 -0.45 -8.29
N ASP A 14 -36.61 0.05 -9.06
CA ASP A 14 -35.49 -0.72 -9.58
C ASP A 14 -34.70 -1.30 -8.37
N MET A 15 -34.93 -2.56 -8.08
CA MET A 15 -34.22 -3.31 -7.04
C MET A 15 -32.90 -3.86 -7.63
N SER A 16 -32.03 -2.98 -8.13
CA SER A 16 -30.66 -3.38 -8.41
C SER A 16 -30.01 -3.83 -7.11
N SER A 17 -29.50 -5.06 -7.07
CA SER A 17 -28.80 -5.57 -5.90
C SER A 17 -27.67 -4.61 -5.49
N PRO A 18 -27.49 -4.32 -4.20
CA PRO A 18 -26.46 -3.38 -3.74
C PRO A 18 -25.08 -3.83 -4.22
N LYS A 19 -24.28 -2.87 -4.71
CA LYS A 19 -22.91 -3.16 -5.14
C LYS A 19 -22.12 -3.76 -3.97
N PRO A 20 -21.29 -4.81 -4.21
CA PRO A 20 -20.52 -5.43 -3.15
C PRO A 20 -19.56 -4.43 -2.49
N SER A 21 -19.42 -4.50 -1.19
CA SER A 21 -18.45 -3.67 -0.46
C SER A 21 -17.00 -4.09 -0.80
N PRO A 22 -16.00 -3.22 -0.60
CA PRO A 22 -14.59 -3.61 -0.73
C PRO A 22 -14.23 -4.85 0.10
N VAL A 23 -14.81 -5.00 1.29
CA VAL A 23 -14.59 -6.18 2.16
C VAL A 23 -15.16 -7.44 1.51
N ASP A 24 -16.36 -7.39 0.93
CA ASP A 24 -16.95 -8.53 0.22
C ASP A 24 -16.09 -8.96 -0.97
N LEU A 25 -15.49 -8.00 -1.69
CA LEU A 25 -14.58 -8.29 -2.80
C LEU A 25 -13.31 -8.99 -2.31
N ILE A 26 -12.72 -8.54 -1.19
CA ILE A 26 -11.54 -9.16 -0.57
C ILE A 26 -11.87 -10.58 -0.10
N VAL A 27 -12.98 -10.78 0.59
CA VAL A 27 -13.43 -12.11 1.05
C VAL A 27 -13.61 -13.07 -0.14
N LYS A 28 -14.26 -12.60 -1.22
CA LYS A 28 -14.43 -13.39 -2.44
C LYS A 28 -13.10 -13.71 -3.13
N ALA A 29 -12.14 -12.79 -3.13
CA ALA A 29 -10.80 -13.03 -3.67
C ALA A 29 -10.04 -14.06 -2.82
N ALA A 30 -10.03 -13.91 -1.50
CA ALA A 30 -9.38 -14.83 -0.57
C ALA A 30 -9.95 -16.27 -0.66
N ALA A 31 -11.25 -16.41 -0.86
CA ALA A 31 -11.90 -17.71 -1.04
C ALA A 31 -11.48 -18.45 -2.31
N LYS A 32 -10.85 -17.76 -3.27
CA LYS A 32 -10.35 -18.35 -4.52
C LYS A 32 -8.88 -18.76 -4.45
N PHE A 33 -8.20 -18.55 -3.35
CA PHE A 33 -6.81 -18.97 -3.23
C PHE A 33 -6.72 -20.49 -3.32
N PRO A 34 -5.88 -21.04 -4.22
CA PRO A 34 -5.79 -22.47 -4.42
C PRO A 34 -5.16 -23.21 -3.24
N SER A 35 -4.41 -22.48 -2.41
CA SER A 35 -3.72 -22.99 -1.22
C SER A 35 -3.49 -21.86 -0.23
N ARG A 36 -2.95 -22.20 0.93
CA ARG A 36 -2.46 -21.20 1.89
C ARG A 36 -1.33 -20.40 1.25
N PRO A 37 -1.42 -19.05 1.18
CA PRO A 37 -0.37 -18.22 0.62
C PRO A 37 0.93 -18.35 1.42
N THR A 38 2.06 -18.24 0.77
CA THR A 38 3.36 -18.06 1.40
C THR A 38 3.39 -16.76 2.21
N TRP A 39 4.37 -16.62 3.10
CA TRP A 39 4.51 -15.36 3.85
C TRP A 39 4.79 -14.16 2.94
N ASP A 40 5.50 -14.37 1.84
CA ASP A 40 5.79 -13.32 0.86
C ASP A 40 4.54 -12.86 0.14
N GLU A 41 3.74 -13.79 -0.35
CA GLU A 41 2.44 -13.49 -0.97
C GLU A 41 1.50 -12.80 0.01
N TYR A 42 1.46 -13.27 1.27
CA TYR A 42 0.60 -12.68 2.30
C TYR A 42 0.98 -11.23 2.61
N PHE A 43 2.27 -10.94 2.83
CA PHE A 43 2.70 -9.58 3.16
C PHE A 43 2.69 -8.66 1.94
N MET A 44 2.95 -9.17 0.74
CA MET A 44 2.79 -8.37 -0.47
C MET A 44 1.31 -8.04 -0.72
N ALA A 45 0.39 -9.00 -0.55
CA ALA A 45 -1.05 -8.73 -0.62
C ALA A 45 -1.49 -7.71 0.44
N THR A 46 -0.91 -7.76 1.64
CA THR A 46 -1.16 -6.75 2.69
C THR A 46 -0.66 -5.38 2.25
N ALA A 47 0.53 -5.27 1.64
CA ALA A 47 1.03 -4.01 1.08
C ALA A 47 0.12 -3.48 -0.04
N VAL A 48 -0.39 -4.36 -0.91
CA VAL A 48 -1.38 -3.99 -1.93
C VAL A 48 -2.66 -3.47 -1.28
N LEU A 49 -3.16 -4.12 -0.23
CA LEU A 49 -4.33 -3.63 0.50
C LEU A 49 -4.07 -2.26 1.13
N MET A 50 -2.89 -2.04 1.72
CA MET A 50 -2.49 -0.73 2.26
C MET A 50 -2.50 0.35 1.17
N SER A 51 -2.05 0.05 -0.04
CA SER A 51 -2.01 1.01 -1.15
C SER A 51 -3.39 1.55 -1.53
N THR A 52 -4.47 0.81 -1.27
CA THR A 52 -5.85 1.27 -1.55
C THR A 52 -6.27 2.47 -0.71
N ARG A 53 -5.53 2.79 0.35
CA ARG A 53 -5.74 3.99 1.17
C ARG A 53 -5.03 5.22 0.62
N SER A 54 -4.18 5.06 -0.39
CA SER A 54 -3.51 6.19 -1.03
C SER A 54 -4.52 7.15 -1.65
N ASN A 55 -4.30 8.42 -1.46
CA ASN A 55 -5.02 9.51 -2.10
C ASN A 55 -4.15 10.30 -3.11
N CYS A 56 -3.01 9.74 -3.48
CA CYS A 56 -2.16 10.28 -4.54
C CYS A 56 -2.81 10.03 -5.90
N ALA A 57 -3.00 11.07 -6.70
CA ALA A 57 -3.62 10.96 -8.02
C ALA A 57 -2.74 10.23 -9.06
N ARG A 58 -1.42 10.11 -8.79
CA ARG A 58 -0.45 9.56 -9.74
C ARG A 58 -0.23 8.06 -9.60
N LEU A 59 -0.02 7.58 -8.39
CA LEU A 59 0.34 6.19 -8.10
C LEU A 59 -0.09 5.82 -6.69
N HIS A 60 -0.64 4.61 -6.52
CA HIS A 60 -0.99 4.07 -5.21
C HIS A 60 0.07 3.07 -4.77
N VAL A 61 0.84 3.44 -3.77
CA VAL A 61 1.92 2.61 -3.20
C VAL A 61 1.58 2.23 -1.77
N GLY A 62 1.87 0.99 -1.42
CA GLY A 62 1.78 0.48 -0.05
C GLY A 62 3.11 -0.13 0.39
N CYS A 63 3.42 0.00 1.67
CA CYS A 63 4.58 -0.58 2.31
C CYS A 63 4.19 -1.26 3.62
N VAL A 64 4.74 -2.45 3.85
CA VAL A 64 4.56 -3.20 5.09
C VAL A 64 5.94 -3.62 5.59
N ILE A 65 6.26 -3.31 6.85
CA ILE A 65 7.51 -3.71 7.50
C ILE A 65 7.21 -4.85 8.48
N VAL A 66 7.94 -5.95 8.35
CA VAL A 66 7.75 -7.15 9.17
C VAL A 66 9.06 -7.59 9.80
N THR A 67 8.99 -8.23 10.97
CA THR A 67 10.19 -8.76 11.62
C THR A 67 10.88 -9.80 10.76
N GLY A 68 12.21 -9.72 10.70
CA GLY A 68 13.12 -10.73 10.12
C GLY A 68 13.69 -11.70 11.17
N GLY A 69 14.71 -12.47 10.76
CA GLY A 69 15.46 -13.34 11.64
C GLY A 69 14.63 -14.42 12.33
N THR A 70 14.92 -14.67 13.61
CA THR A 70 14.30 -15.77 14.40
C THR A 70 12.84 -15.51 14.78
N ARG A 71 12.45 -14.24 14.96
CA ARG A 71 11.08 -13.82 15.29
C ARG A 71 10.35 -13.27 14.07
N LYS A 72 10.58 -13.85 12.91
CA LYS A 72 10.06 -13.42 11.62
C LYS A 72 8.53 -13.41 11.53
N ASN A 73 8.04 -12.72 10.50
CA ASN A 73 6.62 -12.73 10.08
C ASN A 73 5.67 -12.06 11.07
N ARG A 74 6.11 -10.99 11.75
CA ARG A 74 5.24 -10.12 12.54
C ARG A 74 5.20 -8.73 11.93
N LEU A 75 4.00 -8.21 11.74
CA LEU A 75 3.82 -6.85 11.26
C LEU A 75 4.35 -5.86 12.31
N VAL A 76 5.28 -5.01 11.90
CA VAL A 76 5.88 -3.96 12.74
C VAL A 76 5.27 -2.62 12.43
N ALA A 77 5.25 -2.25 11.15
CA ALA A 77 4.75 -0.97 10.68
C ALA A 77 4.13 -1.11 9.30
N ALA A 78 3.30 -0.16 8.92
CA ALA A 78 2.72 -0.09 7.59
C ALA A 78 2.54 1.37 7.15
N GLY A 79 2.59 1.60 5.85
CA GLY A 79 2.39 2.91 5.25
C GLY A 79 1.79 2.82 3.86
N TYR A 80 1.21 3.91 3.41
CA TYR A 80 0.81 4.15 2.03
C TYR A 80 1.22 5.57 1.65
N ASN A 81 1.39 5.85 0.37
CA ASN A 81 1.73 7.20 -0.03
C ASN A 81 0.51 8.13 0.10
N GLY A 82 0.70 9.25 0.78
CA GLY A 82 -0.41 10.16 1.08
C GLY A 82 0.05 11.50 1.63
N TYR A 83 -0.88 12.44 1.68
CA TYR A 83 -0.64 13.77 2.23
C TYR A 83 -0.36 13.72 3.73
N LEU A 84 0.34 14.73 4.24
CA LEU A 84 0.59 14.86 5.67
C LEU A 84 -0.75 14.96 6.43
N PRO A 85 -0.85 14.36 7.61
CA PRO A 85 -2.05 14.47 8.44
C PRO A 85 -2.42 15.94 8.73
N GLY A 86 -3.70 16.28 8.52
CA GLY A 86 -4.22 17.62 8.76
C GLY A 86 -3.91 18.65 7.67
N THR A 87 -3.22 18.28 6.58
CA THR A 87 -2.99 19.21 5.47
C THR A 87 -4.06 19.06 4.37
N PRO A 88 -4.31 20.12 3.58
CA PRO A 88 -5.15 20.00 2.40
C PRO A 88 -4.61 18.98 1.41
N HIS A 89 -5.49 18.17 0.81
CA HIS A 89 -5.14 17.19 -0.22
C HIS A 89 -4.99 17.88 -1.58
N VAL A 90 -3.93 18.67 -1.74
CA VAL A 90 -3.64 19.43 -2.96
C VAL A 90 -2.28 19.00 -3.49
N THR A 91 -2.30 18.48 -4.71
CA THR A 91 -1.10 18.10 -5.47
C THR A 91 -0.14 19.28 -5.64
N LYS A 92 1.14 19.07 -5.35
CA LYS A 92 2.22 20.04 -5.54
C LYS A 92 3.32 19.37 -6.35
N VAL A 93 3.41 19.74 -7.62
CA VAL A 93 4.39 19.14 -8.54
C VAL A 93 5.60 20.04 -8.69
N ARG A 94 6.79 19.46 -8.58
CA ARG A 94 8.08 20.08 -8.90
C ARG A 94 8.90 19.09 -9.74
N ASP A 95 9.40 19.53 -10.87
CA ASP A 95 10.21 18.71 -11.79
C ASP A 95 9.51 17.38 -12.18
N GLY A 96 8.19 17.42 -12.40
CA GLY A 96 7.38 16.24 -12.73
C GLY A 96 7.11 15.28 -11.57
N HIS A 97 7.54 15.60 -10.35
CA HIS A 97 7.35 14.78 -9.16
C HIS A 97 6.36 15.41 -8.19
N GLU A 98 5.45 14.58 -7.65
CA GLU A 98 4.55 14.96 -6.55
C GLU A 98 5.35 15.19 -5.28
N GLN A 99 5.22 16.38 -4.68
CA GLN A 99 5.97 16.79 -3.49
C GLN A 99 5.12 16.87 -2.22
N ALA A 100 3.79 16.88 -2.33
CA ALA A 100 2.92 17.04 -1.18
C ALA A 100 2.61 15.72 -0.47
N THR A 101 2.87 14.58 -1.13
CA THR A 101 2.67 13.26 -0.54
C THR A 101 3.97 12.69 0.02
N VAL A 102 3.88 12.11 1.22
CA VAL A 102 4.94 11.28 1.79
C VAL A 102 4.88 9.91 1.13
N HIS A 103 6.01 9.32 0.78
CA HIS A 103 6.04 7.99 0.17
C HIS A 103 5.65 6.89 1.17
N ALA A 104 5.18 5.75 0.67
CA ALA A 104 4.69 4.65 1.50
C ALA A 104 5.76 4.12 2.46
N GLU A 105 6.98 3.97 1.98
CA GLU A 105 8.13 3.51 2.75
C GLU A 105 8.50 4.50 3.85
N GLN A 106 8.51 5.79 3.54
CA GLN A 106 8.74 6.86 4.51
C GLN A 106 7.67 6.88 5.58
N ASN A 107 6.40 6.74 5.19
CA ASN A 107 5.28 6.65 6.13
C ASN A 107 5.38 5.41 7.03
N ALA A 108 5.79 4.26 6.51
CA ALA A 108 5.98 3.05 7.32
C ALA A 108 7.10 3.22 8.35
N VAL A 109 8.24 3.81 7.96
CA VAL A 109 9.35 4.12 8.90
C VAL A 109 8.90 5.17 9.93
N ALA A 110 8.21 6.21 9.51
CA ALA A 110 7.68 7.25 10.41
C ALA A 110 6.63 6.69 11.39
N ASP A 111 5.77 5.77 10.95
CA ASP A 111 4.81 5.06 11.81
C ASP A 111 5.54 4.23 12.88
N ALA A 112 6.56 3.48 12.49
CA ALA A 112 7.40 2.75 13.45
C ALA A 112 8.05 3.68 14.47
N ALA A 113 8.67 4.78 14.01
CA ALA A 113 9.32 5.76 14.87
C ALA A 113 8.36 6.39 15.88
N ARG A 114 7.15 6.79 15.44
CA ARG A 114 6.12 7.37 16.33
C ARG A 114 5.64 6.41 17.42
N ARG A 115 5.69 5.12 17.16
CA ARG A 115 5.28 4.07 18.11
C ARG A 115 6.44 3.49 18.91
N GLY A 116 7.67 3.98 18.72
CA GLY A 116 8.87 3.42 19.37
C GLY A 116 9.18 1.99 18.96
N SER A 117 8.78 1.57 17.76
CA SER A 117 9.01 0.22 17.25
C SER A 117 10.31 0.17 16.45
N ALA A 118 11.25 -0.70 16.84
CA ALA A 118 12.47 -0.93 16.09
C ALA A 118 12.18 -1.64 14.77
N VAL A 119 12.86 -1.21 13.70
CA VAL A 119 12.79 -1.84 12.38
C VAL A 119 14.12 -2.46 11.95
N GLU A 120 15.11 -2.45 12.81
CA GLU A 120 16.41 -3.08 12.61
C GLU A 120 16.26 -4.57 12.27
N GLY A 121 16.91 -5.03 11.19
CA GLY A 121 16.85 -6.41 10.72
C GLY A 121 15.49 -6.84 10.14
N CYS A 122 14.56 -5.91 9.95
CA CYS A 122 13.24 -6.19 9.36
C CYS A 122 13.29 -6.34 7.84
N VAL A 123 12.19 -6.86 7.30
CA VAL A 123 11.92 -6.97 5.85
C VAL A 123 10.83 -5.97 5.48
N ALA A 124 11.05 -5.16 4.45
CA ALA A 124 10.07 -4.25 3.90
C ALA A 124 9.46 -4.84 2.61
N TYR A 125 8.13 -4.96 2.56
CA TYR A 125 7.37 -5.31 1.37
C TYR A 125 6.76 -4.06 0.78
N VAL A 126 7.09 -3.74 -0.47
CA VAL A 126 6.64 -2.52 -1.16
C VAL A 126 5.99 -2.90 -2.47
N THR A 127 4.85 -2.31 -2.79
CA THR A 127 4.13 -2.64 -4.03
C THR A 127 4.92 -2.30 -5.30
N HIS A 128 5.84 -1.34 -5.24
CA HIS A 128 6.62 -0.86 -6.38
C HIS A 128 8.10 -0.74 -6.01
N TYR A 129 8.97 -0.78 -7.03
CA TYR A 129 10.40 -0.55 -6.85
C TYR A 129 10.65 0.78 -6.12
N PRO A 130 11.45 0.82 -5.04
CA PRO A 130 11.65 2.02 -4.25
C PRO A 130 12.47 3.07 -5.01
N CYS A 131 12.12 4.35 -4.87
CA CYS A 131 12.98 5.41 -5.35
C CYS A 131 14.26 5.53 -4.50
N ILE A 132 15.28 6.22 -5.01
CA ILE A 132 16.58 6.37 -4.34
C ILE A 132 16.45 6.94 -2.91
N SER A 133 15.54 7.89 -2.67
CA SER A 133 15.32 8.47 -1.36
C SER A 133 14.72 7.46 -0.37
N CYS A 134 13.76 6.64 -0.82
CA CYS A 134 13.17 5.59 -0.01
C CYS A 134 14.17 4.46 0.28
N ALA A 135 14.98 4.06 -0.71
CA ALA A 135 16.05 3.08 -0.52
C ALA A 135 17.02 3.51 0.58
N LYS A 136 17.46 4.78 0.55
CA LYS A 136 18.36 5.34 1.58
C LYS A 136 17.71 5.34 2.97
N ILE A 137 16.45 5.73 3.08
CA ILE A 137 15.74 5.76 4.37
C ILE A 137 15.57 4.35 4.93
N LEU A 138 15.19 3.37 4.10
CA LEU A 138 15.06 1.98 4.52
C LEU A 138 16.40 1.41 5.01
N ALA A 139 17.49 1.64 4.28
CA ALA A 139 18.83 1.21 4.68
C ALA A 139 19.28 1.89 5.98
N ALA A 140 19.11 3.22 6.08
CA ALA A 140 19.47 3.98 7.29
C ALA A 140 18.64 3.59 8.53
N ALA A 141 17.41 3.09 8.34
CA ALA A 141 16.57 2.57 9.41
C ALA A 141 16.94 1.13 9.84
N GLY A 142 17.93 0.50 9.18
CA GLY A 142 18.39 -0.86 9.51
C GLY A 142 17.57 -1.98 8.87
N ILE A 143 16.76 -1.70 7.84
CA ILE A 143 16.05 -2.74 7.08
C ILE A 143 17.08 -3.67 6.43
N ALA A 144 16.92 -4.98 6.65
CA ALA A 144 17.83 -5.99 6.10
C ALA A 144 17.48 -6.42 4.68
N GLU A 145 16.21 -6.29 4.30
CA GLU A 145 15.73 -6.76 2.99
C GLU A 145 14.53 -5.95 2.50
N VAL A 146 14.54 -5.61 1.23
CA VAL A 146 13.42 -4.96 0.53
C VAL A 146 12.87 -5.94 -0.51
N ARG A 147 11.58 -6.22 -0.47
CA ARG A 147 10.85 -7.02 -1.45
C ARG A 147 9.83 -6.15 -2.15
N TYR A 148 9.88 -6.12 -3.47
CA TYR A 148 8.95 -5.32 -4.27
C TYR A 148 8.20 -6.19 -5.29
N HIS A 149 7.04 -5.70 -5.76
CA HIS A 149 6.20 -6.45 -6.69
C HIS A 149 6.34 -5.94 -8.13
N GLN A 150 6.21 -4.63 -8.34
CA GLN A 150 6.18 -4.04 -9.68
C GLN A 150 7.40 -3.14 -9.91
N ASP A 151 7.97 -3.25 -11.11
CA ASP A 151 8.93 -2.26 -11.60
C ASP A 151 8.24 -0.91 -11.79
N TYR A 152 8.93 0.16 -11.43
CA TYR A 152 8.46 1.51 -11.62
C TYR A 152 9.62 2.49 -11.68
N MET A 153 9.95 2.96 -12.90
CA MET A 153 11.04 3.93 -13.11
C MET A 153 12.29 3.58 -12.28
N ASN A 154 12.72 2.31 -12.37
CA ASN A 154 13.80 1.77 -11.55
C ASN A 154 15.08 2.61 -11.71
N ASP A 155 15.45 3.32 -10.64
CA ASP A 155 16.70 4.08 -10.60
C ASP A 155 17.87 3.08 -10.51
N PRO A 156 18.83 3.11 -11.47
CA PRO A 156 19.94 2.16 -11.53
C PRO A 156 20.89 2.26 -10.32
N LEU A 157 20.84 3.34 -9.55
CA LEU A 157 21.67 3.52 -8.35
C LEU A 157 21.10 2.79 -7.12
N VAL A 158 19.82 2.41 -7.10
CA VAL A 158 19.19 1.83 -5.92
C VAL A 158 19.81 0.48 -5.57
N ALA A 159 19.86 -0.46 -6.51
CA ALA A 159 20.36 -1.80 -6.23
C ALA A 159 21.84 -1.81 -5.78
N PRO A 160 22.78 -1.11 -6.46
CA PRO A 160 24.16 -0.99 -5.98
C PRO A 160 24.26 -0.37 -4.59
N LEU A 161 23.54 0.73 -4.34
CA LEU A 161 23.56 1.42 -3.06
C LEU A 161 23.09 0.52 -1.91
N LEU A 162 21.99 -0.21 -2.12
CA LEU A 162 21.47 -1.15 -1.12
C LEU A 162 22.46 -2.29 -0.88
N ALA A 163 23.08 -2.83 -1.93
CA ALA A 163 24.09 -3.88 -1.81
C ALA A 163 25.31 -3.41 -1.00
N GLU A 164 25.82 -2.20 -1.23
CA GLU A 164 26.90 -1.59 -0.45
C GLU A 164 26.51 -1.39 1.02
N ALA A 165 25.24 -1.09 1.29
CA ALA A 165 24.70 -0.99 2.65
C ALA A 165 24.37 -2.35 3.30
N GLY A 166 24.61 -3.48 2.62
CA GLY A 166 24.28 -4.81 3.11
C GLY A 166 22.79 -5.14 3.09
N VAL A 167 21.97 -4.38 2.36
CA VAL A 167 20.52 -4.58 2.24
C VAL A 167 20.22 -5.35 0.95
N ARG A 168 19.49 -6.45 1.05
CA ARG A 168 19.04 -7.21 -0.12
C ARG A 168 17.81 -6.56 -0.74
N ILE A 169 17.71 -6.57 -2.07
CA ILE A 169 16.50 -6.18 -2.79
C ILE A 169 16.08 -7.31 -3.74
N LEU A 170 14.79 -7.68 -3.70
CA LEU A 170 14.22 -8.80 -4.45
C LEU A 170 12.88 -8.40 -5.06
N GLN A 171 12.63 -8.84 -6.28
CA GLN A 171 11.30 -8.80 -6.90
C GLN A 171 10.53 -10.09 -6.58
N LEU A 172 9.22 -9.96 -6.30
CA LEU A 172 8.29 -11.06 -6.01
C LEU A 172 7.28 -11.27 -7.14
#